data_d3ecd990fd0dc7a1645261728ef32c44
#
_entry.id   d3ecd990fd0dc7a1645261728ef32c44
#
_cell.length_a   1.000
_cell.length_b   1.000
_cell.length_c   1.000
_cell.angle_alpha   90.00
_cell.angle_beta   90.00
_cell.angle_gamma   90.00
#
_symmetry.space_group_name_H-M   'P 1'
#
loop_
_entity.id
_entity.type
_entity.pdbx_description
1 polymer ?
#
loop_
_entity_poly.entity_id
_entity_poly.type
_entity_poly.pdbx_seq_one_letter_code
_entity_poly.pdbx_strand_id
1 'polypeptide(L)'
;GLKVYNTSTGKAITYTVSEINVDTRYEVPKAQNVTLTSGDVDLTVNVKFNNQLKTGSIKINKQSEDNQNGDREFTITGNGKTYTIKTGSDGIAILSDIPVYNSNNEKIVYTISEKNVPIRYVVPADQTATLTADATTTKKFKNILKKFTVEVTKQDSETSSAQGDGTLSGAVYGIYRDGTLVDTYTTDESGYFKTKEYVCGNYTVQEI
;
A
#
# COMPACT_ATOMS: atom_id res chain seq x y z
N GLY A 1 -36.24 -42.28 11.39
CA GLY A 1 -34.82 -42.61 11.63
C GLY A 1 -34.13 -43.13 10.39
N LEU A 2 -32.80 -43.01 10.30
CA LEU A 2 -32.00 -43.59 9.23
C LEU A 2 -31.80 -45.08 9.47
N LYS A 3 -31.71 -45.88 8.39
CA LYS A 3 -31.42 -47.32 8.50
C LYS A 3 -29.94 -47.53 8.87
N VAL A 4 -29.65 -48.40 9.80
CA VAL A 4 -28.26 -48.71 10.20
C VAL A 4 -27.61 -49.72 9.25
N TYR A 5 -28.37 -50.68 8.79
CA TYR A 5 -27.91 -51.78 7.93
C TYR A 5 -28.69 -51.82 6.62
N ASN A 6 -28.02 -52.21 5.56
CA ASN A 6 -28.64 -52.58 4.30
C ASN A 6 -29.36 -53.93 4.48
N THR A 7 -30.67 -53.95 4.27
CA THR A 7 -31.50 -55.13 4.51
C THR A 7 -31.20 -56.33 3.61
N SER A 8 -30.63 -56.06 2.41
CA SER A 8 -30.30 -57.13 1.45
C SER A 8 -28.89 -57.72 1.66
N THR A 9 -27.96 -56.94 2.17
CA THR A 9 -26.53 -57.32 2.30
C THR A 9 -26.08 -57.50 3.75
N GLY A 10 -26.86 -57.05 4.72
CA GLY A 10 -26.48 -57.01 6.15
C GLY A 10 -25.31 -56.06 6.49
N LYS A 11 -24.81 -55.32 5.53
CA LYS A 11 -23.70 -54.40 5.76
C LYS A 11 -24.17 -53.07 6.37
N ALA A 12 -23.33 -52.45 7.23
CA ALA A 12 -23.57 -51.11 7.76
C ALA A 12 -23.65 -50.09 6.62
N ILE A 13 -24.56 -49.13 6.77
CA ILE A 13 -24.73 -48.04 5.78
C ILE A 13 -23.90 -46.85 6.22
N THR A 14 -23.09 -46.33 5.29
CA THR A 14 -22.38 -45.06 5.46
C THR A 14 -23.18 -43.92 4.84
N TYR A 15 -23.44 -42.92 5.65
CA TYR A 15 -24.09 -41.67 5.22
C TYR A 15 -23.09 -40.58 5.06
N THR A 16 -23.27 -39.75 4.03
CA THR A 16 -22.50 -38.51 3.83
C THR A 16 -23.34 -37.32 4.33
N VAL A 17 -22.78 -36.56 5.25
CA VAL A 17 -23.39 -35.35 5.80
C VAL A 17 -22.65 -34.14 5.27
N SER A 18 -23.37 -33.21 4.72
CA SER A 18 -22.81 -31.96 4.16
C SER A 18 -23.59 -30.77 4.73
N GLU A 19 -22.89 -29.68 4.97
CA GLU A 19 -23.51 -28.39 5.23
C GLU A 19 -23.98 -27.77 3.90
N ILE A 20 -25.19 -27.28 3.86
CA ILE A 20 -25.77 -26.60 2.69
C ILE A 20 -26.10 -25.17 3.05
N ASN A 21 -26.19 -24.28 2.06
CA ASN A 21 -26.48 -22.85 2.22
C ASN A 21 -25.45 -22.12 3.13
N VAL A 22 -24.15 -22.51 3.00
CA VAL A 22 -23.06 -21.84 3.71
C VAL A 22 -22.96 -20.39 3.21
N ASP A 23 -22.93 -19.41 4.13
CA ASP A 23 -22.76 -18.00 3.81
C ASP A 23 -21.51 -17.76 2.95
N THR A 24 -21.60 -16.85 1.98
CA THR A 24 -20.52 -16.52 1.03
C THR A 24 -19.19 -16.18 1.70
N ARG A 25 -19.23 -15.63 2.90
CA ARG A 25 -18.03 -15.24 3.69
C ARG A 25 -17.23 -16.42 4.26
N TYR A 26 -17.80 -17.63 4.24
CA TYR A 26 -17.15 -18.83 4.76
C TYR A 26 -16.69 -19.77 3.65
N GLU A 27 -15.65 -20.53 3.92
CA GLU A 27 -15.32 -21.71 3.15
C GLU A 27 -16.38 -22.80 3.37
N VAL A 28 -16.73 -23.52 2.31
CA VAL A 28 -17.65 -24.65 2.42
C VAL A 28 -16.92 -25.80 3.09
N PRO A 29 -17.33 -26.26 4.28
CA PRO A 29 -16.65 -27.33 4.96
C PRO A 29 -16.82 -28.66 4.20
N LYS A 30 -15.78 -29.52 4.29
CA LYS A 30 -15.84 -30.85 3.66
C LYS A 30 -16.95 -31.69 4.25
N ALA A 31 -17.66 -32.39 3.38
CA ALA A 31 -18.62 -33.41 3.79
C ALA A 31 -17.96 -34.48 4.67
N GLN A 32 -18.69 -35.02 5.66
CA GLN A 32 -18.22 -36.04 6.58
C GLN A 32 -19.03 -37.33 6.38
N ASN A 33 -18.35 -38.45 6.41
CA ASN A 33 -18.98 -39.74 6.34
C ASN A 33 -19.22 -40.29 7.75
N VAL A 34 -20.44 -40.76 7.99
CA VAL A 34 -20.86 -41.36 9.24
C VAL A 34 -21.42 -42.74 9.00
N THR A 35 -21.01 -43.69 9.83
CA THR A 35 -21.52 -45.09 9.84
C THR A 35 -22.00 -45.38 11.24
N LEU A 36 -23.27 -45.71 11.38
CA LEU A 36 -23.85 -46.15 12.65
C LEU A 36 -23.63 -47.66 12.79
N THR A 37 -23.26 -48.10 13.99
CA THR A 37 -23.07 -49.51 14.32
C THR A 37 -23.96 -49.89 15.50
N SER A 38 -24.20 -51.17 15.68
CA SER A 38 -25.03 -51.67 16.82
C SER A 38 -24.41 -51.42 18.20
N GLY A 39 -23.16 -51.02 18.26
CA GLY A 39 -22.46 -50.65 19.50
C GLY A 39 -22.55 -49.16 19.85
N ASP A 40 -23.11 -48.33 18.97
CA ASP A 40 -23.27 -46.91 19.26
C ASP A 40 -24.38 -46.70 20.30
N VAL A 41 -24.10 -45.89 21.33
CA VAL A 41 -25.05 -45.54 22.37
C VAL A 41 -26.19 -44.72 21.73
N ASP A 42 -27.42 -45.12 21.99
CA ASP A 42 -28.64 -44.50 21.45
C ASP A 42 -28.68 -44.39 19.92
N LEU A 43 -27.81 -45.11 19.20
CA LEU A 43 -27.66 -45.05 17.75
C LEU A 43 -27.54 -43.62 17.21
N THR A 44 -26.78 -42.79 17.95
CA THR A 44 -26.55 -41.37 17.60
C THR A 44 -25.04 -41.16 17.35
N VAL A 45 -24.71 -40.52 16.21
CA VAL A 45 -23.36 -40.07 15.91
C VAL A 45 -23.39 -38.54 15.79
N ASN A 46 -22.51 -37.88 16.54
CA ASN A 46 -22.37 -36.41 16.47
C ASN A 46 -21.39 -36.02 15.37
N VAL A 47 -21.81 -35.11 14.50
CA VAL A 47 -20.99 -34.54 13.45
C VAL A 47 -20.84 -33.05 13.71
N LYS A 48 -19.61 -32.55 13.63
CA LYS A 48 -19.30 -31.13 13.86
C LYS A 48 -18.69 -30.52 12.61
N PHE A 49 -19.27 -29.41 12.15
CA PHE A 49 -18.72 -28.56 11.10
C PHE A 49 -18.19 -27.26 11.69
N ASN A 50 -17.06 -26.80 11.20
CA ASN A 50 -16.49 -25.50 11.55
C ASN A 50 -16.38 -24.65 10.27
N ASN A 51 -17.07 -23.52 10.25
CA ASN A 51 -17.04 -22.59 9.15
C ASN A 51 -15.87 -21.62 9.32
N GLN A 52 -14.91 -21.66 8.40
CA GLN A 52 -13.76 -20.76 8.38
C GLN A 52 -14.06 -19.55 7.50
N LEU A 53 -13.73 -18.36 7.98
CA LEU A 53 -13.86 -17.14 7.18
C LEU A 53 -12.91 -17.20 6.00
N LYS A 54 -13.40 -16.78 4.83
CA LYS A 54 -12.54 -16.50 3.69
C LYS A 54 -11.64 -15.32 3.98
N THR A 55 -10.34 -15.52 3.90
CA THR A 55 -9.33 -14.52 4.15
C THR A 55 -8.45 -14.31 2.92
N GLY A 56 -7.75 -13.19 2.88
CA GLY A 56 -6.75 -12.88 1.86
C GLY A 56 -5.64 -12.03 2.46
N SER A 57 -4.69 -11.61 1.64
CA SER A 57 -3.54 -10.84 2.07
C SER A 57 -3.38 -9.56 1.26
N ILE A 58 -2.83 -8.51 1.89
CA ILE A 58 -2.37 -7.29 1.23
C ILE A 58 -0.85 -7.25 1.32
N LYS A 59 -0.20 -7.14 0.16
CA LYS A 59 1.23 -6.89 0.03
C LYS A 59 1.45 -5.44 -0.39
N ILE A 60 2.26 -4.72 0.36
CA ILE A 60 2.74 -3.39 0.00
C ILE A 60 4.14 -3.53 -0.59
N ASN A 61 4.34 -2.89 -1.74
CA ASN A 61 5.65 -2.73 -2.36
C ASN A 61 5.96 -1.22 -2.38
N LYS A 62 6.84 -0.81 -1.47
CA LYS A 62 7.25 0.56 -1.27
C LYS A 62 8.52 0.87 -2.03
N GLN A 63 8.50 1.99 -2.76
CA GLN A 63 9.65 2.54 -3.46
C GLN A 63 9.82 4.02 -3.13
N SER A 64 11.05 4.50 -3.07
CA SER A 64 11.39 5.92 -2.91
C SER A 64 12.46 6.30 -3.94
N GLU A 65 12.42 7.53 -4.45
CA GLU A 65 13.40 7.99 -5.45
C GLU A 65 14.85 7.97 -4.95
N ASP A 66 15.05 8.04 -3.63
CA ASP A 66 16.37 7.96 -2.97
C ASP A 66 16.67 6.56 -2.41
N ASN A 67 15.90 5.55 -2.81
CA ASN A 67 16.03 4.14 -2.38
C ASN A 67 15.85 3.90 -0.86
N GLN A 68 15.31 4.87 -0.11
CA GLN A 68 15.00 4.74 1.31
C GLN A 68 13.63 4.09 1.51
N ASN A 69 13.54 2.78 1.26
CA ASN A 69 12.28 2.02 1.19
C ASN A 69 11.86 1.36 2.51
N GLY A 70 12.82 1.12 3.40
CA GLY A 70 12.60 0.41 4.66
C GLY A 70 11.96 1.26 5.76
N ASP A 71 11.42 0.56 6.77
CA ASP A 71 10.79 1.13 7.98
C ASP A 71 9.70 2.18 7.69
N ARG A 72 8.93 1.96 6.61
CA ARG A 72 7.78 2.80 6.28
C ARG A 72 6.52 2.20 6.88
N GLU A 73 5.80 3.03 7.64
CA GLU A 73 4.59 2.63 8.33
C GLU A 73 3.36 2.83 7.44
N PHE A 74 2.49 1.82 7.44
CA PHE A 74 1.22 1.86 6.72
C PHE A 74 0.08 1.48 7.67
N THR A 75 -1.04 2.18 7.53
CA THR A 75 -2.31 1.76 8.11
C THR A 75 -3.20 1.18 7.02
N ILE A 76 -3.89 0.08 7.37
CA ILE A 76 -4.87 -0.59 6.51
C ILE A 76 -6.17 -0.62 7.30
N THR A 77 -7.18 0.08 6.80
CA THR A 77 -8.47 0.23 7.50
C THR A 77 -9.59 -0.34 6.66
N GLY A 78 -10.41 -1.20 7.24
CA GLY A 78 -11.59 -1.77 6.59
C GLY A 78 -12.48 -2.48 7.61
N ASN A 79 -13.78 -2.50 7.36
CA ASN A 79 -14.78 -3.13 8.23
C ASN A 79 -14.64 -2.73 9.73
N GLY A 80 -14.41 -1.44 10.00
CA GLY A 80 -14.24 -0.90 11.35
C GLY A 80 -12.94 -1.30 12.06
N LYS A 81 -12.02 -1.98 11.40
CA LYS A 81 -10.71 -2.38 11.94
C LYS A 81 -9.58 -1.60 11.27
N THR A 82 -8.54 -1.30 12.04
CA THR A 82 -7.29 -0.69 11.55
C THR A 82 -6.13 -1.58 11.93
N TYR A 83 -5.31 -1.90 10.95
CA TYR A 83 -4.07 -2.65 11.08
C TYR A 83 -2.90 -1.71 10.79
N THR A 84 -1.80 -1.87 11.50
CA THR A 84 -0.55 -1.13 11.25
C THR A 84 0.54 -2.13 10.91
N ILE A 85 1.24 -1.88 9.81
CA ILE A 85 2.38 -2.69 9.35
C ILE A 85 3.53 -1.79 8.92
N LYS A 86 4.75 -2.34 8.91
CA LYS A 86 5.95 -1.63 8.48
C LYS A 86 6.68 -2.42 7.41
N THR A 87 7.31 -1.71 6.47
CA THR A 87 8.15 -2.35 5.44
C THR A 87 9.49 -2.78 6.01
N GLY A 88 9.97 -3.93 5.54
CA GLY A 88 11.37 -4.33 5.71
C GLY A 88 12.32 -3.46 4.89
N SER A 89 13.61 -3.75 4.97
CA SER A 89 14.66 -3.06 4.20
C SER A 89 14.49 -3.17 2.68
N ASP A 90 13.81 -4.22 2.23
CA ASP A 90 13.44 -4.47 0.84
C ASP A 90 12.23 -3.64 0.35
N GLY A 91 11.61 -2.87 1.24
CA GLY A 91 10.40 -2.09 0.97
C GLY A 91 9.12 -2.91 0.94
N ILE A 92 9.14 -4.17 1.42
CA ILE A 92 7.97 -5.05 1.41
C ILE A 92 7.33 -5.09 2.81
N ALA A 93 5.99 -5.03 2.84
CA ALA A 93 5.19 -5.37 4.00
C ALA A 93 4.00 -6.24 3.57
N ILE A 94 3.62 -7.22 4.41
CA ILE A 94 2.49 -8.11 4.14
C ILE A 94 1.59 -8.15 5.37
N LEU A 95 0.29 -7.96 5.15
CA LEU A 95 -0.77 -8.22 6.11
C LEU A 95 -1.57 -9.42 5.62
N SER A 96 -1.51 -10.53 6.35
CA SER A 96 -2.16 -11.79 6.00
C SER A 96 -3.43 -12.04 6.81
N ASP A 97 -4.24 -12.99 6.35
CA ASP A 97 -5.39 -13.55 7.07
C ASP A 97 -6.46 -12.53 7.46
N ILE A 98 -6.64 -11.49 6.63
CA ILE A 98 -7.70 -10.51 6.85
C ILE A 98 -8.97 -10.89 6.06
N PRO A 99 -10.18 -10.62 6.61
CA PRO A 99 -11.43 -11.05 6.00
C PRO A 99 -11.66 -10.49 4.60
N VAL A 100 -12.22 -11.31 3.71
CA VAL A 100 -12.66 -10.86 2.37
C VAL A 100 -14.04 -10.21 2.42
N TYR A 101 -14.92 -10.69 3.31
CA TYR A 101 -16.31 -10.25 3.42
C TYR A 101 -16.65 -9.75 4.82
N ASN A 102 -17.56 -8.79 4.91
CA ASN A 102 -18.15 -8.33 6.16
C ASN A 102 -19.27 -9.27 6.65
N SER A 103 -19.92 -8.92 7.77
CA SER A 103 -21.04 -9.69 8.33
C SER A 103 -22.28 -9.78 7.42
N ASN A 104 -22.39 -8.89 6.45
CA ASN A 104 -23.51 -8.83 5.50
C ASN A 104 -23.19 -9.55 4.18
N ASN A 105 -22.10 -10.33 4.11
CA ASN A 105 -21.60 -11.01 2.91
C ASN A 105 -21.16 -10.05 1.78
N GLU A 106 -20.85 -8.79 2.09
CA GLU A 106 -20.34 -7.82 1.14
C GLU A 106 -18.80 -7.81 1.17
N LYS A 107 -18.16 -7.63 0.02
CA LYS A 107 -16.70 -7.49 -0.05
C LYS A 107 -16.24 -6.25 0.71
N ILE A 108 -15.25 -6.43 1.60
CA ILE A 108 -14.64 -5.33 2.33
C ILE A 108 -13.73 -4.55 1.39
N VAL A 109 -13.89 -3.21 1.40
CA VAL A 109 -12.93 -2.29 0.79
C VAL A 109 -11.96 -1.83 1.88
N TYR A 110 -10.68 -2.15 1.70
CA TYR A 110 -9.61 -1.72 2.58
C TYR A 110 -8.98 -0.45 2.04
N THR A 111 -8.83 0.58 2.88
CA THR A 111 -8.07 1.81 2.58
C THR A 111 -6.67 1.68 3.16
N ILE A 112 -5.65 1.96 2.36
CA ILE A 112 -4.23 1.83 2.68
C ILE A 112 -3.59 3.21 2.62
N SER A 113 -3.01 3.67 3.72
CA SER A 113 -2.37 4.99 3.85
C SER A 113 -0.94 4.83 4.36
N GLU A 114 0.03 5.51 3.74
CA GLU A 114 1.37 5.64 4.30
C GLU A 114 1.35 6.69 5.43
N LYS A 115 1.93 6.36 6.57
CA LYS A 115 2.01 7.23 7.74
C LYS A 115 3.42 7.76 7.95
N ASN A 116 3.52 8.88 8.67
CA ASN A 116 4.80 9.47 9.06
C ASN A 116 5.76 9.66 7.86
N VAL A 117 5.18 10.06 6.70
CA VAL A 117 5.97 10.30 5.48
C VAL A 117 6.99 11.41 5.75
N PRO A 118 8.31 11.16 5.59
CA PRO A 118 9.33 12.18 5.83
C PRO A 118 9.09 13.45 4.99
N ILE A 119 9.35 14.62 5.59
CA ILE A 119 9.03 15.93 5.02
C ILE A 119 9.64 16.17 3.62
N ARG A 120 10.73 15.48 3.29
CA ARG A 120 11.40 15.58 1.98
C ARG A 120 10.60 14.98 0.83
N TYR A 121 9.56 14.19 1.11
CA TYR A 121 8.71 13.59 0.09
C TYR A 121 7.37 14.31 -0.07
N VAL A 122 6.81 14.17 -1.26
CA VAL A 122 5.39 14.41 -1.50
C VAL A 122 4.62 13.24 -0.87
N VAL A 123 3.60 13.55 -0.07
CA VAL A 123 2.76 12.51 0.56
C VAL A 123 1.99 11.77 -0.52
N PRO A 124 2.14 10.45 -0.65
CA PRO A 124 1.39 9.68 -1.64
C PRO A 124 -0.10 9.62 -1.28
N ALA A 125 -0.94 9.54 -2.29
CA ALA A 125 -2.38 9.36 -2.09
C ALA A 125 -2.67 7.98 -1.49
N ASP A 126 -3.73 7.90 -0.69
CA ASP A 126 -4.27 6.66 -0.18
C ASP A 126 -4.72 5.76 -1.35
N GLN A 127 -4.61 4.45 -1.17
CA GLN A 127 -5.07 3.46 -2.13
C GLN A 127 -6.12 2.55 -1.50
N THR A 128 -7.01 2.01 -2.33
CA THR A 128 -7.99 1.03 -1.87
C THR A 128 -7.71 -0.36 -2.45
N ALA A 129 -8.14 -1.39 -1.73
CA ALA A 129 -8.05 -2.79 -2.14
C ALA A 129 -9.30 -3.56 -1.74
N THR A 130 -9.77 -4.43 -2.63
CA THR A 130 -10.66 -5.55 -2.32
C THR A 130 -9.87 -6.84 -2.44
N LEU A 131 -10.22 -7.84 -1.63
CA LEU A 131 -9.48 -9.10 -1.59
C LEU A 131 -10.20 -10.22 -2.33
N THR A 132 -9.42 -11.21 -2.73
CA THR A 132 -9.89 -12.52 -3.16
C THR A 132 -9.42 -13.54 -2.12
N ALA A 133 -10.25 -14.53 -1.82
CA ALA A 133 -9.89 -15.60 -0.89
C ALA A 133 -8.60 -16.31 -1.33
N ASP A 134 -7.76 -16.64 -0.38
CA ASP A 134 -6.48 -17.35 -0.54
C ASP A 134 -5.48 -16.66 -1.48
N ALA A 135 -5.71 -15.35 -1.77
CA ALA A 135 -4.87 -14.59 -2.69
C ALA A 135 -4.23 -13.36 -2.02
N THR A 136 -3.12 -12.91 -2.61
CA THR A 136 -2.42 -11.69 -2.21
C THR A 136 -2.69 -10.56 -3.20
N THR A 137 -3.26 -9.46 -2.70
CA THR A 137 -3.43 -8.21 -3.47
C THR A 137 -2.23 -7.31 -3.24
N THR A 138 -1.49 -6.97 -4.30
CA THR A 138 -0.31 -6.09 -4.20
C THR A 138 -0.66 -4.65 -4.50
N LYS A 139 -0.21 -3.73 -3.64
CA LYS A 139 -0.27 -2.27 -3.83
C LYS A 139 1.13 -1.68 -3.85
N LYS A 140 1.36 -0.76 -4.78
CA LYS A 140 2.65 -0.09 -4.95
C LYS A 140 2.54 1.36 -4.47
N PHE A 141 3.43 1.77 -3.57
CA PHE A 141 3.55 3.15 -3.10
C PHE A 141 4.91 3.70 -3.50
N LYS A 142 4.91 4.87 -4.15
CA LYS A 142 6.14 5.56 -4.55
C LYS A 142 6.24 6.91 -3.84
N ASN A 143 7.32 7.14 -3.10
CA ASN A 143 7.64 8.44 -2.56
C ASN A 143 8.53 9.22 -3.52
N ILE A 144 8.03 10.39 -3.91
CA ILE A 144 8.70 11.32 -4.81
C ILE A 144 9.32 12.42 -3.97
N LEU A 145 10.58 12.73 -4.22
CA LEU A 145 11.26 13.83 -3.54
C LEU A 145 10.64 15.18 -3.92
N LYS A 146 10.46 16.05 -2.93
CA LYS A 146 10.07 17.43 -3.18
C LYS A 146 11.18 18.14 -3.93
N LYS A 147 10.78 18.96 -4.90
CA LYS A 147 11.67 19.74 -5.75
C LYS A 147 11.28 21.21 -5.70
N PHE A 148 12.21 22.06 -6.09
CA PHE A 148 12.02 23.50 -6.21
C PHE A 148 12.79 24.04 -7.41
N THR A 149 12.41 25.24 -7.87
CA THR A 149 13.16 26.04 -8.84
C THR A 149 13.58 27.32 -8.16
N VAL A 150 14.64 27.94 -8.66
CA VAL A 150 15.08 29.30 -8.26
C VAL A 150 14.83 30.25 -9.42
N GLU A 151 14.23 31.37 -9.12
CA GLU A 151 14.10 32.48 -10.04
C GLU A 151 14.99 33.65 -9.52
N VAL A 152 15.82 34.17 -10.36
CA VAL A 152 16.72 35.30 -10.05
C VAL A 152 16.43 36.45 -10.98
N THR A 153 16.31 37.63 -10.39
CA THR A 153 16.24 38.91 -11.14
C THR A 153 17.39 39.79 -10.66
N LYS A 154 18.32 40.08 -11.57
CA LYS A 154 19.39 41.07 -11.35
C LYS A 154 18.82 42.47 -11.53
N GLN A 155 19.10 43.36 -10.60
CA GLN A 155 18.71 44.75 -10.64
C GLN A 155 19.90 45.64 -10.34
N ASP A 156 19.88 46.85 -10.90
CA ASP A 156 20.77 47.93 -10.47
C ASP A 156 20.30 48.47 -9.11
N SER A 157 21.25 48.78 -8.22
CA SER A 157 20.92 49.18 -6.84
C SER A 157 20.26 50.55 -6.72
N GLU A 158 20.44 51.42 -7.73
CA GLU A 158 19.93 52.82 -7.71
C GLU A 158 18.62 52.92 -8.49
N THR A 159 18.53 52.29 -9.65
CA THR A 159 17.42 52.54 -10.60
C THR A 159 16.50 51.34 -10.77
N SER A 160 16.88 50.13 -10.26
CA SER A 160 16.21 48.85 -10.51
C SER A 160 16.11 48.48 -12.00
N SER A 161 16.88 49.15 -12.86
CA SER A 161 16.97 48.94 -14.31
C SER A 161 18.44 49.01 -14.78
N ALA A 162 18.74 48.66 -16.02
CA ALA A 162 20.07 48.80 -16.57
C ALA A 162 20.49 50.25 -16.59
N GLN A 163 21.70 50.59 -16.14
CA GLN A 163 22.22 51.95 -16.04
C GLN A 163 23.71 52.00 -16.39
N GLY A 164 24.10 53.00 -17.19
CA GLY A 164 25.49 53.22 -17.57
C GLY A 164 26.11 52.02 -18.25
N ASP A 165 27.29 51.62 -17.80
CA ASP A 165 28.02 50.44 -18.29
C ASP A 165 27.55 49.12 -17.68
N GLY A 166 26.63 49.18 -16.70
CA GLY A 166 26.04 47.99 -16.03
C GLY A 166 24.92 47.37 -16.86
N THR A 167 25.16 46.22 -17.44
CA THR A 167 24.12 45.45 -18.11
C THR A 167 23.44 44.50 -17.14
N LEU A 168 22.13 44.29 -17.30
CA LEU A 168 21.39 43.25 -16.58
C LEU A 168 21.56 41.90 -17.25
N SER A 169 21.74 41.91 -18.57
CA SER A 169 21.97 40.72 -19.39
C SER A 169 23.43 40.24 -19.30
N GLY A 170 23.58 38.89 -19.38
CA GLY A 170 24.90 38.30 -19.48
C GLY A 170 25.59 38.04 -18.14
N ALA A 171 24.97 38.41 -17.00
CA ALA A 171 25.52 38.08 -15.69
C ALA A 171 25.41 36.58 -15.42
N VAL A 172 26.50 35.95 -14.98
CA VAL A 172 26.61 34.52 -14.75
C VAL A 172 26.46 34.23 -13.26
N TYR A 173 25.57 33.28 -12.95
CA TYR A 173 25.31 32.83 -11.58
C TYR A 173 25.63 31.36 -11.44
N GLY A 174 26.35 30.99 -10.39
CA GLY A 174 26.59 29.62 -9.96
C GLY A 174 25.52 29.19 -8.99
N ILE A 175 25.00 27.96 -9.18
CA ILE A 175 24.17 27.25 -8.19
C ILE A 175 25.08 26.26 -7.48
N TYR A 176 25.15 26.37 -6.17
CA TYR A 176 26.00 25.52 -5.34
C TYR A 176 25.12 24.67 -4.43
N ARG A 177 25.44 23.40 -4.30
CA ARG A 177 24.85 22.50 -3.32
C ARG A 177 25.93 22.05 -2.33
N ASP A 178 25.70 22.31 -1.04
CA ASP A 178 26.67 21.99 0.02
C ASP A 178 28.09 22.49 -0.32
N GLY A 179 28.20 23.71 -0.91
CA GLY A 179 29.45 24.34 -1.31
C GLY A 179 30.03 23.88 -2.65
N THR A 180 29.43 22.92 -3.32
CA THR A 180 29.88 22.43 -4.65
C THR A 180 29.05 23.04 -5.75
N LEU A 181 29.69 23.62 -6.79
CA LEU A 181 29.03 24.12 -7.98
C LEU A 181 28.35 22.97 -8.73
N VAL A 182 27.02 23.07 -8.94
CA VAL A 182 26.22 22.04 -9.61
C VAL A 182 25.66 22.51 -10.95
N ASP A 183 25.47 23.83 -11.13
CA ASP A 183 25.00 24.42 -12.40
C ASP A 183 25.42 25.89 -12.51
N THR A 184 25.34 26.42 -13.73
CA THR A 184 25.49 27.87 -14.02
C THR A 184 24.33 28.33 -14.88
N TYR A 185 23.90 29.58 -14.66
CA TYR A 185 22.84 30.26 -15.43
C TYR A 185 23.27 31.65 -15.77
N THR A 186 22.83 32.14 -16.92
CA THR A 186 23.11 33.49 -17.39
C THR A 186 21.80 34.27 -17.49
N THR A 187 21.81 35.50 -17.02
CA THR A 187 20.63 36.40 -17.12
C THR A 187 20.33 36.77 -18.56
N ASP A 188 19.05 36.87 -18.90
CA ASP A 188 18.53 37.37 -20.16
C ASP A 188 18.56 38.91 -20.20
N GLU A 189 18.00 39.49 -21.26
CA GLU A 189 17.94 40.98 -21.48
C GLU A 189 17.19 41.71 -20.36
N SER A 190 16.28 41.04 -19.64
CA SER A 190 15.56 41.60 -18.50
C SER A 190 16.30 41.40 -17.16
N GLY A 191 17.49 40.80 -17.18
CA GLY A 191 18.23 40.44 -15.99
C GLY A 191 17.70 39.16 -15.27
N TYR A 192 16.89 38.34 -15.94
CA TYR A 192 16.20 37.22 -15.33
C TYR A 192 16.76 35.89 -15.80
N PHE A 193 16.71 34.90 -14.90
CA PHE A 193 16.75 33.46 -15.25
C PHE A 193 15.92 32.63 -14.29
N LYS A 194 15.53 31.43 -14.73
CA LYS A 194 14.90 30.38 -13.92
C LYS A 194 15.69 29.11 -14.06
N THR A 195 15.94 28.45 -12.94
CA THR A 195 16.66 27.19 -12.93
C THR A 195 15.75 25.98 -13.33
N LYS A 196 16.38 24.87 -13.67
CA LYS A 196 15.71 23.57 -13.64
C LYS A 196 15.24 23.23 -12.21
N GLU A 197 14.47 22.17 -12.06
CA GLU A 197 14.08 21.64 -10.74
C GLU A 197 15.27 20.99 -10.02
N TYR A 198 15.43 21.33 -8.75
CA TYR A 198 16.37 20.69 -7.82
C TYR A 198 15.60 19.98 -6.71
N VAL A 199 16.14 18.83 -6.23
CA VAL A 199 15.66 18.20 -5.02
C VAL A 199 15.90 19.12 -3.83
N CYS A 200 14.92 19.27 -2.93
CA CYS A 200 15.05 20.11 -1.74
C CYS A 200 16.32 19.79 -0.93
N GLY A 201 17.03 20.83 -0.51
CA GLY A 201 18.31 20.77 0.20
C GLY A 201 18.88 22.17 0.44
N ASN A 202 20.13 22.25 0.87
CA ASN A 202 20.83 23.50 1.08
C ASN A 202 21.51 23.93 -0.21
N TYR A 203 21.10 25.07 -0.74
CA TYR A 203 21.67 25.66 -1.96
C TYR A 203 22.04 27.12 -1.73
N THR A 204 23.09 27.53 -2.42
CA THR A 204 23.50 28.92 -2.49
C THR A 204 23.53 29.35 -3.98
N VAL A 205 23.04 30.53 -4.23
CA VAL A 205 23.14 31.20 -5.54
C VAL A 205 24.13 32.33 -5.40
N GLN A 206 25.11 32.42 -6.32
CA GLN A 206 26.16 33.40 -6.27
C GLN A 206 26.47 33.86 -7.69
N GLU A 207 26.60 35.19 -7.91
CA GLU A 207 27.15 35.75 -9.15
C GLU A 207 28.65 35.43 -9.23
N ILE A 208 29.15 35.01 -10.38
CA ILE A 208 30.54 34.52 -10.58
C ILE A 208 31.19 35.22 -11.78
#